data_9ee2d07ad3b2a331e1e0e6c2f20c5884
#
_entry.id   9ee2d07ad3b2a331e1e0e6c2f20c5884
#
_cell.length_a   1.000
_cell.length_b   1.000
_cell.length_c   1.000
_cell.angle_alpha   90.00
_cell.angle_beta   90.00
_cell.angle_gamma   90.00
#
_symmetry.space_group_name_H-M   'P 1'
#
loop_
_entity.id
_entity.type
_entity.pdbx_description
1 polymer ?
#
loop_
_entity_poly.entity_id
_entity_poly.type
_entity_poly.pdbx_seq_one_letter_code
_entity_poly.pdbx_strand_id
1 'polypeptide(L)'
;MGAKRRVVIIDDEPAFAETLTKMVKSLGFEVTVSTDARSSYTFALENTDVVFVDVLMPNVSGLEVLEKLAQQKTRSSIVLMSGHLERLDEAEKLARKLDLNLVGALEKPFRIEDVKDVLLGH
;
A
#
# COMPACT_ATOMS: atom_id res chain seq x y z
N MET A 1 -18.04 -19.53 1.13
CA MET A 1 -16.73 -19.11 1.53
C MET A 1 -16.02 -18.39 0.42
N GLY A 2 -15.62 -17.18 0.68
CA GLY A 2 -14.90 -16.41 -0.27
C GLY A 2 -13.41 -16.75 -0.32
N ALA A 3 -12.76 -16.35 -1.39
CA ALA A 3 -11.31 -16.37 -1.46
C ALA A 3 -10.73 -15.43 -0.41
N LYS A 4 -9.49 -15.67 -0.02
CA LYS A 4 -8.78 -14.74 0.86
C LYS A 4 -8.66 -13.39 0.18
N ARG A 5 -8.73 -12.34 0.97
CA ARG A 5 -8.48 -10.99 0.47
C ARG A 5 -7.01 -10.86 0.09
N ARG A 6 -6.76 -10.11 -0.95
CA ARG A 6 -5.42 -9.95 -1.51
C ARG A 6 -4.85 -8.58 -1.23
N VAL A 7 -3.60 -8.57 -0.78
CA VAL A 7 -2.85 -7.36 -0.48
C VAL A 7 -1.61 -7.32 -1.36
N VAL A 8 -1.37 -6.16 -1.97
CA VAL A 8 -0.13 -5.89 -2.69
C VAL A 8 0.67 -4.89 -1.87
N ILE A 9 1.95 -5.17 -1.67
CA ILE A 9 2.86 -4.27 -0.96
C ILE A 9 3.87 -3.73 -1.97
N ILE A 10 3.90 -2.42 -2.13
CA ILE A 10 4.86 -1.73 -3.00
C ILE A 10 5.87 -1.01 -2.11
N ASP A 11 7.05 -1.61 -1.95
CA ASP A 11 8.09 -1.09 -1.08
C ASP A 11 9.43 -1.61 -1.57
N ASP A 12 10.40 -0.73 -1.75
CA ASP A 12 11.72 -1.09 -2.25
C ASP A 12 12.70 -1.55 -1.17
N GLU A 13 12.28 -1.57 0.10
CA GLU A 13 13.08 -2.09 1.20
C GLU A 13 12.70 -3.54 1.48
N PRO A 14 13.51 -4.52 1.04
CA PRO A 14 13.13 -5.94 1.18
C PRO A 14 12.88 -6.38 2.63
N ALA A 15 13.69 -5.90 3.55
CA ALA A 15 13.56 -6.29 4.97
C ALA A 15 12.23 -5.79 5.55
N PHE A 16 11.85 -4.55 5.25
CA PHE A 16 10.59 -4.01 5.73
C PHE A 16 9.41 -4.72 5.07
N ALA A 17 9.48 -4.92 3.76
CA ALA A 17 8.44 -5.61 3.01
C ALA A 17 8.22 -7.03 3.55
N GLU A 18 9.29 -7.72 3.92
CA GLU A 18 9.20 -9.06 4.51
C GLU A 18 8.49 -9.02 5.86
N THR A 19 8.85 -8.06 6.71
CA THR A 19 8.20 -7.89 8.01
C THR A 19 6.72 -7.60 7.85
N LEU A 20 6.38 -6.67 6.97
CA LEU A 20 4.98 -6.33 6.71
C LEU A 20 4.21 -7.52 6.14
N THR A 21 4.84 -8.27 5.24
CA THR A 21 4.25 -9.47 4.67
C THR A 21 3.85 -10.46 5.75
N LYS A 22 4.73 -10.69 6.73
CA LYS A 22 4.43 -11.60 7.84
C LYS A 22 3.24 -11.12 8.67
N MET A 23 3.19 -9.82 8.93
CA MET A 23 2.07 -9.22 9.67
C MET A 23 0.75 -9.43 8.93
N VAL A 24 0.73 -9.11 7.65
CA VAL A 24 -0.48 -9.18 6.84
C VAL A 24 -0.95 -10.63 6.67
N LYS A 25 -0.03 -11.55 6.42
CA LYS A 25 -0.36 -12.97 6.33
C LYS A 25 -0.92 -13.51 7.64
N SER A 26 -0.39 -13.07 8.76
CA SER A 26 -0.88 -13.50 10.07
C SER A 26 -2.33 -13.07 10.31
N LEU A 27 -2.79 -12.04 9.61
CA LEU A 27 -4.16 -11.56 9.69
C LEU A 27 -5.10 -12.25 8.70
N GLY A 28 -4.60 -13.22 7.92
CA GLY A 28 -5.43 -14.02 7.04
C GLY A 28 -5.49 -13.56 5.59
N PHE A 29 -4.57 -12.71 5.16
CA PHE A 29 -4.56 -12.18 3.79
C PHE A 29 -3.51 -12.88 2.93
N GLU A 30 -3.74 -12.88 1.63
CA GLU A 30 -2.72 -13.26 0.66
C GLU A 30 -1.92 -12.01 0.30
N VAL A 31 -0.61 -12.16 0.16
CA VAL A 31 0.29 -11.02 -0.05
C VAL A 31 1.16 -11.22 -1.27
N THR A 32 1.25 -10.18 -2.09
CA THR A 32 2.21 -10.08 -3.18
C THR A 32 3.06 -8.84 -2.93
N VAL A 33 4.37 -8.98 -3.03
CA VAL A 33 5.29 -7.86 -2.82
C VAL A 33 5.91 -7.45 -4.15
N SER A 34 5.93 -6.15 -4.39
CA SER A 34 6.68 -5.57 -5.50
C SER A 34 7.74 -4.63 -4.93
N THR A 35 9.00 -4.95 -5.19
CA THR A 35 10.13 -4.09 -4.82
C THR A 35 10.49 -3.13 -5.95
N ASP A 36 9.88 -3.32 -7.11
CA ASP A 36 10.02 -2.41 -8.25
C ASP A 36 8.65 -1.79 -8.53
N ALA A 37 8.49 -0.53 -8.15
CA ALA A 37 7.22 0.16 -8.29
C ALA A 37 6.76 0.25 -9.75
N ARG A 38 7.69 0.26 -10.71
CA ARG A 38 7.32 0.33 -12.12
C ARG A 38 6.65 -0.93 -12.60
N SER A 39 7.14 -2.09 -12.16
CA SER A 39 6.52 -3.36 -12.53
C SER A 39 5.16 -3.54 -11.87
N SER A 40 4.90 -2.82 -10.76
CA SER A 40 3.60 -2.87 -10.09
C SER A 40 2.47 -2.41 -10.99
N TYR A 41 2.76 -1.55 -11.96
CA TYR A 41 1.74 -1.04 -12.87
C TYR A 41 1.20 -2.12 -13.79
N THR A 42 1.95 -3.19 -13.97
CA THR A 42 1.55 -4.28 -14.86
C THR A 42 0.82 -5.40 -14.11
N PHE A 43 0.80 -5.33 -12.77
CA PHE A 43 0.04 -6.30 -12.01
C PHE A 43 -1.44 -6.12 -12.25
N ALA A 44 -2.14 -7.24 -12.29
CA ALA A 44 -3.59 -7.21 -12.36
C ALA A 44 -4.12 -6.76 -11.00
N LEU A 45 -4.28 -5.47 -10.81
CA LEU A 45 -4.85 -4.93 -9.58
C LEU A 45 -6.34 -5.20 -9.48
N GLU A 46 -6.94 -5.77 -10.52
CA GLU A 46 -8.36 -6.07 -10.58
C GLU A 46 -8.85 -6.95 -9.43
N ASN A 47 -8.00 -7.84 -8.95
CA ASN A 47 -8.35 -8.76 -7.87
C ASN A 47 -7.62 -8.41 -6.57
N THR A 48 -7.13 -7.19 -6.45
CA THR A 48 -6.42 -6.73 -5.26
C THR A 48 -7.36 -5.91 -4.39
N ASP A 49 -7.45 -6.28 -3.12
CA ASP A 49 -8.33 -5.58 -2.17
C ASP A 49 -7.65 -4.38 -1.54
N VAL A 50 -6.37 -4.49 -1.24
CA VAL A 50 -5.62 -3.45 -0.55
C VAL A 50 -4.22 -3.31 -1.15
N VAL A 51 -3.77 -2.08 -1.36
CA VAL A 51 -2.41 -1.80 -1.82
C VAL A 51 -1.72 -0.93 -0.77
N PHE A 52 -0.60 -1.42 -0.25
CA PHE A 52 0.28 -0.63 0.61
C PHE A 52 1.34 0.02 -0.27
N VAL A 53 1.46 1.33 -0.18
CA VAL A 53 2.41 2.09 -1.01
C VAL A 53 3.41 2.82 -0.13
N ASP A 54 4.70 2.51 -0.30
CA ASP A 54 5.78 3.27 0.31
C ASP A 54 5.92 4.57 -0.47
N VAL A 55 5.75 5.69 0.20
CA VAL A 55 5.77 7.01 -0.43
C VAL A 55 7.18 7.44 -0.81
N LEU A 56 8.18 6.97 -0.07
CA LEU A 56 9.57 7.39 -0.29
C LEU A 56 10.40 6.24 -0.84
N MET A 57 10.57 6.22 -2.15
CA MET A 57 11.39 5.23 -2.85
C MET A 57 12.39 5.96 -3.74
N PRO A 58 13.64 5.46 -3.84
CA PRO A 58 14.69 6.19 -4.53
C PRO A 58 14.50 6.32 -6.05
N ASN A 59 13.90 5.33 -6.69
CA ASN A 59 13.81 5.30 -8.15
C ASN A 59 12.46 5.76 -8.68
N VAL A 60 11.43 5.69 -7.88
CA VAL A 60 10.07 6.05 -8.28
C VAL A 60 9.39 6.70 -7.10
N SER A 61 8.84 7.88 -7.31
CA SER A 61 8.08 8.55 -6.26
C SER A 61 6.79 7.80 -5.96
N GLY A 62 6.45 7.67 -4.69
CA GLY A 62 5.15 7.13 -4.30
C GLY A 62 3.99 7.94 -4.89
N LEU A 63 4.23 9.23 -5.15
CA LEU A 63 3.23 10.08 -5.80
C LEU A 63 2.95 9.62 -7.22
N GLU A 64 3.99 9.19 -7.96
CA GLU A 64 3.81 8.63 -9.30
C GLU A 64 3.00 7.33 -9.23
N VAL A 65 3.24 6.51 -8.23
CA VAL A 65 2.49 5.27 -8.04
C VAL A 65 1.01 5.59 -7.86
N LEU A 66 0.69 6.58 -7.04
CA LEU A 66 -0.69 6.99 -6.80
C LEU A 66 -1.36 7.47 -8.09
N GLU A 67 -0.63 8.25 -8.89
CA GLU A 67 -1.16 8.73 -10.17
C GLU A 67 -1.44 7.59 -11.13
N LYS A 68 -0.56 6.59 -11.17
CA LYS A 68 -0.77 5.41 -12.02
C LYS A 68 -1.96 4.57 -11.54
N LEU A 69 -2.10 4.41 -10.24
CA LEU A 69 -3.25 3.70 -9.67
C LEU A 69 -4.55 4.42 -10.05
N ALA A 70 -4.55 5.74 -9.99
CA ALA A 70 -5.73 6.52 -10.37
C ALA A 70 -6.02 6.38 -11.87
N GLN A 71 -4.99 6.36 -12.72
CA GLN A 71 -5.16 6.15 -14.16
C GLN A 71 -5.75 4.79 -14.48
N GLN A 72 -5.41 3.77 -13.69
CA GLN A 72 -5.95 2.42 -13.83
C GLN A 72 -7.35 2.29 -13.26
N LYS A 73 -7.86 3.34 -12.64
CA LYS A 73 -9.19 3.37 -12.02
C LYS A 73 -9.36 2.26 -10.99
N THR A 74 -8.32 2.04 -10.20
CA THR A 74 -8.35 0.99 -9.19
C THR A 74 -9.44 1.25 -8.15
N ARG A 75 -10.08 0.18 -7.69
CA ARG A 75 -11.03 0.22 -6.58
C ARG A 75 -10.42 -0.29 -5.29
N SER A 76 -9.16 -0.71 -5.34
CA SER A 76 -8.46 -1.20 -4.16
C SER A 76 -8.36 -0.12 -3.10
N SER A 77 -8.42 -0.53 -1.85
CA SER A 77 -8.14 0.35 -0.73
C SER A 77 -6.64 0.67 -0.74
N ILE A 78 -6.29 1.91 -0.46
CA ILE A 78 -4.91 2.36 -0.47
C ILE A 78 -4.46 2.67 0.95
N VAL A 79 -3.30 2.12 1.33
CA VAL A 79 -2.62 2.43 2.59
C VAL A 79 -1.26 3.02 2.25
N LEU A 80 -1.00 4.22 2.74
CA LEU A 80 0.28 4.88 2.50
C LEU A 80 1.22 4.61 3.66
N MET A 81 2.52 4.52 3.36
CA MET A 81 3.55 4.29 4.37
C MET A 81 4.73 5.22 4.12
N SER A 82 5.32 5.77 5.17
CA SER A 82 6.56 6.53 5.05
C SER A 82 7.22 6.70 6.41
N GLY A 83 8.54 6.83 6.41
CA GLY A 83 9.29 7.24 7.59
C GLY A 83 9.34 8.76 7.76
N HIS A 84 8.75 9.51 6.82
CA HIS A 84 8.75 10.97 6.82
C HIS A 84 7.33 11.51 6.83
N LEU A 85 6.93 12.16 7.92
CA LEU A 85 5.56 12.68 8.07
C LEU A 85 5.16 13.67 7.00
N GLU A 86 6.09 14.53 6.58
CA GLU A 86 5.78 15.51 5.53
C GLU A 86 5.45 14.85 4.20
N ARG A 87 6.19 13.80 3.85
CA ARG A 87 5.94 13.04 2.63
C ARG A 87 4.62 12.30 2.70
N LEU A 88 4.32 11.77 3.88
CA LEU A 88 3.08 11.05 4.10
C LEU A 88 1.88 11.98 3.95
N ASP A 89 1.95 13.17 4.54
CA ASP A 89 0.89 14.18 4.44
C ASP A 89 0.66 14.61 2.99
N GLU A 90 1.74 14.84 2.25
CA GLU A 90 1.67 15.20 0.84
C GLU A 90 0.98 14.10 0.02
N ALA A 91 1.33 12.85 0.28
CA ALA A 91 0.74 11.72 -0.42
C ALA A 91 -0.74 11.55 -0.07
N GLU A 92 -1.12 11.78 1.18
CA GLU A 92 -2.52 11.73 1.58
C GLU A 92 -3.36 12.74 0.80
N LYS A 93 -2.84 13.96 0.69
CA LYS A 93 -3.54 15.03 -0.04
C LYS A 93 -3.72 14.65 -1.50
N LEU A 94 -2.68 14.09 -2.11
CA LEU A 94 -2.74 13.67 -3.50
C LEU A 94 -3.73 12.52 -3.70
N ALA A 95 -3.71 11.53 -2.82
CA ALA A 95 -4.62 10.39 -2.90
C ALA A 95 -6.07 10.84 -2.86
N ARG A 96 -6.39 11.81 -1.98
CA ARG A 96 -7.73 12.36 -1.89
C ARG A 96 -8.10 13.16 -3.14
N LYS A 97 -7.17 13.93 -3.66
CA LYS A 97 -7.39 14.71 -4.89
C LYS A 97 -7.66 13.79 -6.09
N LEU A 98 -7.03 12.64 -6.12
CA LEU A 98 -7.19 11.67 -7.19
C LEU A 98 -8.41 10.74 -6.99
N ASP A 99 -9.16 10.95 -5.93
CA ASP A 99 -10.33 10.11 -5.58
C ASP A 99 -9.98 8.64 -5.36
N LEU A 100 -8.76 8.36 -4.88
CA LEU A 100 -8.39 7.02 -4.49
C LEU A 100 -9.06 6.67 -3.16
N ASN A 101 -9.33 5.39 -2.96
CA ASN A 101 -9.95 4.92 -1.71
C ASN A 101 -8.88 4.81 -0.62
N LEU A 102 -8.49 5.92 -0.05
CA LEU A 102 -7.49 5.99 1.00
C LEU A 102 -8.10 5.55 2.32
N VAL A 103 -7.58 4.45 2.90
CA VAL A 103 -8.08 3.92 4.16
C VAL A 103 -7.11 4.09 5.32
N GLY A 104 -5.88 4.45 5.06
CA GLY A 104 -4.91 4.68 6.12
C GLY A 104 -3.59 5.24 5.63
N ALA A 105 -2.86 5.83 6.56
CA ALA A 105 -1.52 6.34 6.32
C ALA A 105 -0.71 6.02 7.57
N LEU A 106 0.36 5.25 7.41
CA LEU A 106 1.13 4.71 8.53
C LEU A 106 2.55 5.26 8.50
N GLU A 107 2.98 5.82 9.63
CA GLU A 107 4.36 6.25 9.80
C GLU A 107 5.21 5.05 10.18
N LYS A 108 6.30 4.82 9.45
CA LYS A 108 7.25 3.76 9.78
C LYS A 108 8.15 4.18 10.96
N PRO A 109 8.51 3.28 11.85
CA PRO A 109 8.02 1.91 11.96
C PRO A 109 6.64 1.85 12.61
N PHE A 110 5.84 0.87 12.24
CA PHE A 110 4.53 0.69 12.84
C PHE A 110 4.36 -0.74 13.33
N ARG A 111 3.31 -0.95 14.09
CA ARG A 111 3.04 -2.23 14.74
C ARG A 111 1.96 -3.00 14.01
N ILE A 112 1.85 -4.29 14.33
CA ILE A 112 0.80 -5.12 13.76
C ILE A 112 -0.60 -4.57 14.10
N GLU A 113 -0.77 -3.94 15.26
CA GLU A 113 -2.05 -3.33 15.63
C GLU A 113 -2.45 -2.23 14.65
N ASP A 114 -1.48 -1.45 14.16
CA ASP A 114 -1.75 -0.40 13.17
C ASP A 114 -2.18 -1.01 11.85
N VAL A 115 -1.52 -2.09 11.44
CA VAL A 115 -1.84 -2.83 10.22
C VAL A 115 -3.24 -3.44 10.34
N LYS A 116 -3.54 -4.02 11.48
CA LYS A 116 -4.83 -4.61 11.77
C LYS A 116 -5.95 -3.57 11.67
N ASP A 117 -5.72 -2.39 12.23
CA ASP A 117 -6.72 -1.32 12.20
C ASP A 117 -7.06 -0.90 10.78
N VAL A 118 -6.05 -0.71 9.91
CA VAL A 118 -6.32 -0.28 8.54
C VAL A 118 -6.92 -1.40 7.69
N LEU A 119 -6.58 -2.65 7.97
CA LEU A 119 -7.10 -3.79 7.19
C LEU A 119 -8.48 -4.24 7.64
N LEU A 120 -8.75 -4.17 8.93
CA LEU A 120 -9.98 -4.70 9.52
C LEU A 120 -10.93 -3.60 9.99
N GLY A 121 -10.53 -2.34 9.90
CA GLY A 121 -11.40 -1.22 10.21
C GLY A 121 -11.66 -1.01 11.69
N HIS A 122 -10.74 -1.40 12.54
CA HIS A 122 -10.89 -1.23 13.99
C HIS A 122 -10.13 -0.05 14.53
#